data_a3fafd45bbc904e9896e9cf92b775a39
#
_entry.id   a3fafd45bbc904e9896e9cf92b775a39
#
_cell.length_a   1.000
_cell.length_b   1.000
_cell.length_c   1.000
_cell.angle_alpha   90.00
_cell.angle_beta   90.00
_cell.angle_gamma   90.00
#
_symmetry.space_group_name_H-M   'P 1'
#
loop_
_entity.id
_entity.type
_entity.pdbx_description
1 polymer ?
#
loop_
_entity_poly.entity_id
_entity_poly.type
_entity_poly.pdbx_seq_one_letter_code
_entity_poly.pdbx_strand_id
1 'polypeptide(L)'
;FTYTASDGNGETNTATITVNVSGTNDAPTAADNTVTTNEDTDHTFSESEFGFSDVDGDSLDHVSIETLPSNGTLLLDGVAVTLGQDIPAADISNLVFRPAADANGASYDTFTFSVNDGTTDSASNYTMTVNVTAVNDAPTASDNTVTTTEDNNHTFAASEFGFTDVDGDSLDHVTIETLPSNGTLLLSGSAVSAGDQISAANITNLVFRPAANANGSGYGSFTFSVND
;
A
#
# COMPACT_ATOMS: atom_id res chain seq x y z
N PHE A 1 46.60 -35.53 -15.46
CA PHE A 1 47.72 -36.14 -14.74
C PHE A 1 48.74 -36.72 -15.75
N THR A 2 49.99 -36.82 -15.29
CA THR A 2 51.05 -37.48 -16.05
C THR A 2 51.28 -38.88 -15.50
N TYR A 3 51.57 -39.83 -16.35
CA TYR A 3 51.98 -41.17 -15.98
C TYR A 3 53.28 -41.54 -16.67
N THR A 4 54.04 -42.38 -16.02
CA THR A 4 55.28 -42.94 -16.57
C THR A 4 55.06 -44.42 -16.87
N ALA A 5 55.23 -44.78 -18.11
CA ALA A 5 55.24 -46.22 -18.52
C ALA A 5 56.72 -46.73 -18.48
N SER A 6 56.92 -47.95 -17.99
CA SER A 6 58.22 -48.61 -17.98
C SER A 6 58.11 -49.99 -18.66
N ASP A 7 59.07 -50.36 -19.44
CA ASP A 7 59.17 -51.69 -20.11
C ASP A 7 59.79 -52.76 -19.20
N GLY A 8 60.17 -52.42 -17.96
CA GLY A 8 60.83 -53.27 -17.01
C GLY A 8 62.35 -53.42 -17.20
N ASN A 9 62.92 -52.84 -18.29
CA ASN A 9 64.34 -52.85 -18.61
C ASN A 9 65.07 -51.55 -18.27
N GLY A 10 64.38 -50.61 -17.60
CA GLY A 10 64.94 -49.34 -17.16
C GLY A 10 64.63 -48.16 -18.08
N GLU A 11 64.00 -48.36 -19.22
CA GLU A 11 63.52 -47.31 -20.10
C GLU A 11 62.16 -46.80 -19.60
N THR A 12 61.99 -45.52 -19.58
CA THR A 12 60.71 -44.86 -19.18
C THR A 12 60.32 -43.79 -20.18
N ASN A 13 59.04 -43.65 -20.43
CA ASN A 13 58.47 -42.55 -21.19
C ASN A 13 57.31 -41.93 -20.44
N THR A 14 57.17 -40.65 -20.53
CA THR A 14 56.14 -39.87 -19.86
C THR A 14 55.14 -39.36 -20.86
N ALA A 15 53.85 -39.60 -20.61
CA ALA A 15 52.77 -39.05 -21.41
C ALA A 15 51.74 -38.40 -20.49
N THR A 16 50.96 -37.43 -21.04
CA THR A 16 49.92 -36.74 -20.32
C THR A 16 48.56 -37.19 -20.81
N ILE A 17 47.67 -37.53 -19.90
CA ILE A 17 46.26 -37.69 -20.14
C ILE A 17 45.57 -36.43 -19.67
N THR A 18 44.90 -35.71 -20.56
CA THR A 18 44.03 -34.58 -20.25
C THR A 18 42.58 -35.10 -20.19
N VAL A 19 41.93 -34.85 -19.09
CA VAL A 19 40.49 -35.13 -18.90
C VAL A 19 39.76 -33.82 -18.94
N ASN A 20 38.87 -33.65 -19.89
CA ASN A 20 37.94 -32.53 -19.91
C ASN A 20 36.63 -33.00 -19.27
N VAL A 21 36.12 -32.21 -18.32
CA VAL A 21 34.80 -32.41 -17.72
C VAL A 21 33.91 -31.26 -18.18
N SER A 22 32.83 -31.60 -18.87
CA SER A 22 31.81 -30.60 -19.24
C SER A 22 30.79 -30.52 -18.13
N GLY A 23 30.42 -29.30 -17.73
CA GLY A 23 29.25 -29.06 -16.89
C GLY A 23 27.95 -29.37 -17.62
N THR A 24 26.93 -29.71 -16.90
CA THR A 24 25.53 -29.72 -17.33
C THR A 24 24.82 -28.61 -16.57
N ASN A 25 23.82 -28.00 -17.16
CA ASN A 25 23.03 -26.96 -16.50
C ASN A 25 22.34 -27.51 -15.25
N ASP A 26 22.53 -26.86 -14.13
CA ASP A 26 21.79 -27.06 -12.88
C ASP A 26 20.62 -26.04 -12.81
N ALA A 27 19.53 -26.42 -12.16
CA ALA A 27 18.38 -25.52 -12.02
C ALA A 27 18.68 -24.38 -11.03
N PRO A 28 18.23 -23.15 -11.31
CA PRO A 28 18.41 -22.01 -10.42
C PRO A 28 17.63 -22.18 -9.12
N THR A 29 17.98 -21.37 -8.16
CA THR A 29 17.28 -21.23 -6.88
C THR A 29 16.89 -19.78 -6.66
N ALA A 30 15.91 -19.56 -5.78
CA ALA A 30 15.55 -18.22 -5.31
C ALA A 30 15.40 -18.25 -3.76
N ALA A 31 14.88 -17.19 -3.19
CA ALA A 31 14.57 -17.10 -1.77
C ALA A 31 13.21 -16.44 -1.55
N ASP A 32 12.52 -16.88 -0.49
CA ASP A 32 11.36 -16.14 0.02
C ASP A 32 11.81 -14.73 0.42
N ASN A 33 10.97 -13.74 0.16
CA ASN A 33 11.27 -12.36 0.49
C ASN A 33 10.03 -11.63 1.02
N THR A 34 10.29 -10.51 1.71
CA THR A 34 9.25 -9.62 2.21
C THR A 34 9.56 -8.21 1.78
N VAL A 35 8.61 -7.58 1.10
CA VAL A 35 8.67 -6.16 0.71
C VAL A 35 7.66 -5.36 1.51
N THR A 36 7.85 -4.05 1.58
CA THR A 36 6.96 -3.15 2.32
C THR A 36 6.65 -1.92 1.49
N THR A 37 5.39 -1.54 1.45
CA THR A 37 4.93 -0.27 0.89
C THR A 37 3.95 0.38 1.86
N ASN A 38 3.57 1.62 1.59
CA ASN A 38 2.45 2.28 2.25
C ASN A 38 1.15 1.92 1.55
N GLU A 39 0.00 1.99 2.24
CA GLU A 39 -1.29 1.99 1.55
C GLU A 39 -1.34 3.11 0.53
N ASP A 40 -2.18 2.96 -0.48
CA ASP A 40 -2.32 3.87 -1.62
C ASP A 40 -1.04 4.14 -2.42
N THR A 41 0.03 3.39 -2.13
CA THR A 41 1.32 3.50 -2.79
C THR A 41 1.71 2.18 -3.44
N ASP A 42 1.94 2.22 -4.74
CA ASP A 42 2.42 1.06 -5.49
C ASP A 42 3.85 0.69 -5.07
N HIS A 43 4.12 -0.62 -4.88
CA HIS A 43 5.48 -1.15 -4.77
C HIS A 43 5.98 -1.60 -6.14
N THR A 44 7.08 -1.03 -6.61
CA THR A 44 7.75 -1.46 -7.86
C THR A 44 8.86 -2.45 -7.53
N PHE A 45 8.83 -3.63 -8.14
CA PHE A 45 9.83 -4.66 -7.89
C PHE A 45 11.16 -4.40 -8.59
N SER A 46 12.22 -4.91 -7.97
CA SER A 46 13.55 -5.04 -8.55
C SER A 46 13.92 -6.51 -8.70
N GLU A 47 14.80 -6.84 -9.64
CA GLU A 47 15.30 -8.21 -9.84
C GLU A 47 15.89 -8.81 -8.56
N SER A 48 16.61 -8.01 -7.78
CA SER A 48 17.25 -8.47 -6.54
C SER A 48 16.28 -8.93 -5.45
N GLU A 49 15.01 -8.50 -5.50
CA GLU A 49 13.99 -8.90 -4.54
C GLU A 49 13.51 -10.33 -4.74
N PHE A 50 13.75 -10.91 -5.92
CA PHE A 50 13.42 -12.32 -6.20
C PHE A 50 14.50 -13.30 -5.74
N GLY A 51 15.65 -12.81 -5.26
CA GLY A 51 16.67 -13.63 -4.61
C GLY A 51 17.24 -14.73 -5.50
N PHE A 52 17.27 -14.53 -6.82
CA PHE A 52 17.81 -15.48 -7.80
C PHE A 52 19.28 -15.84 -7.53
N SER A 53 19.61 -17.12 -7.67
CA SER A 53 20.98 -17.63 -7.61
C SER A 53 21.11 -18.88 -8.45
N ASP A 54 22.19 -18.93 -9.21
CA ASP A 54 22.53 -20.05 -10.06
C ASP A 54 23.97 -20.52 -9.81
N VAL A 55 24.21 -21.85 -9.78
CA VAL A 55 25.53 -22.45 -9.48
C VAL A 55 26.45 -22.45 -10.70
N ASP A 56 25.89 -22.47 -11.92
CA ASP A 56 26.64 -22.40 -13.17
C ASP A 56 27.02 -20.94 -13.51
N GLY A 57 26.40 -19.97 -12.82
CA GLY A 57 26.61 -18.54 -13.01
C GLY A 57 25.75 -17.95 -14.09
N ASP A 58 24.67 -18.62 -14.46
CA ASP A 58 23.69 -18.12 -15.41
C ASP A 58 22.88 -16.96 -14.80
N SER A 59 22.30 -16.13 -15.67
CA SER A 59 21.52 -14.96 -15.28
C SER A 59 20.04 -15.28 -15.25
N LEU A 60 19.27 -14.56 -14.42
CA LEU A 60 17.81 -14.63 -14.45
C LEU A 60 17.29 -14.28 -15.85
N ASP A 61 16.53 -15.20 -16.45
CA ASP A 61 15.83 -14.97 -17.71
C ASP A 61 14.43 -14.40 -17.45
N HIS A 62 13.66 -15.06 -16.58
CA HIS A 62 12.32 -14.59 -16.20
C HIS A 62 11.90 -15.09 -14.80
N VAL A 63 10.87 -14.47 -14.28
CA VAL A 63 10.10 -14.90 -13.11
C VAL A 63 8.73 -15.34 -13.57
N SER A 64 8.28 -16.54 -13.19
CA SER A 64 6.92 -17.03 -13.47
C SER A 64 6.05 -16.85 -12.23
N ILE A 65 4.85 -16.30 -12.39
CA ILE A 65 3.90 -16.07 -11.29
C ILE A 65 3.03 -17.30 -11.07
N GLU A 66 3.25 -18.00 -9.96
CA GLU A 66 2.63 -19.29 -9.65
C GLU A 66 1.31 -19.17 -8.88
N THR A 67 1.17 -18.11 -8.07
CA THR A 67 -0.10 -17.69 -7.45
C THR A 67 -0.23 -16.19 -7.50
N LEU A 68 -1.45 -15.69 -7.56
CA LEU A 68 -1.74 -14.26 -7.53
C LEU A 68 -2.07 -13.80 -6.11
N PRO A 69 -1.79 -12.53 -5.76
CA PRO A 69 -2.25 -11.94 -4.53
C PRO A 69 -3.79 -11.89 -4.46
N SER A 70 -4.36 -11.84 -3.26
CA SER A 70 -5.81 -11.89 -3.01
C SER A 70 -6.42 -10.54 -2.60
N ASN A 71 -5.63 -9.66 -1.98
CA ASN A 71 -6.07 -8.37 -1.46
C ASN A 71 -5.54 -7.17 -2.25
N GLY A 72 -4.47 -7.38 -3.00
CA GLY A 72 -3.89 -6.40 -3.91
C GLY A 72 -3.88 -6.91 -5.35
N THR A 73 -3.18 -6.21 -6.22
CA THR A 73 -3.07 -6.57 -7.65
C THR A 73 -1.63 -6.46 -8.13
N LEU A 74 -1.12 -7.51 -8.78
CA LEU A 74 0.11 -7.43 -9.56
C LEU A 74 -0.19 -6.86 -10.94
N LEU A 75 0.59 -5.86 -11.35
CA LEU A 75 0.48 -5.18 -12.64
C LEU A 75 1.84 -5.24 -13.35
N LEU A 76 1.85 -5.58 -14.62
CA LEU A 76 3.00 -5.42 -15.51
C LEU A 76 2.64 -4.38 -16.56
N ASP A 77 3.41 -3.29 -16.65
CA ASP A 77 3.10 -2.15 -17.52
C ASP A 77 1.65 -1.62 -17.34
N GLY A 78 1.13 -1.67 -16.11
CA GLY A 78 -0.23 -1.25 -15.77
C GLY A 78 -1.34 -2.24 -16.12
N VAL A 79 -1.01 -3.42 -16.67
CA VAL A 79 -1.96 -4.50 -16.99
C VAL A 79 -1.87 -5.60 -15.93
N ALA A 80 -3.03 -6.08 -15.47
CA ALA A 80 -3.06 -7.14 -14.46
C ALA A 80 -2.34 -8.40 -14.93
N VAL A 81 -1.43 -8.89 -14.10
CA VAL A 81 -0.70 -10.15 -14.32
C VAL A 81 -1.65 -11.32 -14.21
N THR A 82 -1.44 -12.33 -15.02
CA THR A 82 -2.22 -13.57 -15.00
C THR A 82 -1.43 -14.73 -14.40
N LEU A 83 -2.14 -15.70 -13.87
CA LEU A 83 -1.54 -16.92 -13.33
C LEU A 83 -0.69 -17.62 -14.41
N GLY A 84 0.53 -18.02 -14.05
CA GLY A 84 1.48 -18.67 -14.98
C GLY A 84 2.11 -17.69 -15.98
N GLN A 85 2.03 -16.39 -15.75
CA GLN A 85 2.67 -15.40 -16.63
C GLN A 85 4.16 -15.33 -16.34
N ASP A 86 4.97 -15.45 -17.39
CA ASP A 86 6.40 -15.19 -17.35
C ASP A 86 6.67 -13.70 -17.48
N ILE A 87 7.52 -13.20 -16.60
CA ILE A 87 7.94 -11.79 -16.54
C ILE A 87 9.44 -11.78 -16.82
N PRO A 88 9.86 -11.34 -18.03
CA PRO A 88 11.28 -11.25 -18.36
C PRO A 88 12.05 -10.41 -17.34
N ALA A 89 13.30 -10.77 -17.05
CA ALA A 89 14.14 -10.03 -16.10
C ALA A 89 14.23 -8.54 -16.45
N ALA A 90 14.28 -8.20 -17.74
CA ALA A 90 14.31 -6.81 -18.22
C ALA A 90 13.03 -6.00 -17.89
N ASP A 91 11.90 -6.69 -17.67
CA ASP A 91 10.58 -6.08 -17.43
C ASP A 91 10.20 -6.06 -15.95
N ILE A 92 11.00 -6.67 -15.07
CA ILE A 92 10.74 -6.69 -13.61
C ILE A 92 10.60 -5.28 -13.03
N SER A 93 11.33 -4.31 -13.55
CA SER A 93 11.21 -2.90 -13.14
C SER A 93 9.86 -2.26 -13.49
N ASN A 94 9.04 -2.90 -14.31
CA ASN A 94 7.67 -2.50 -14.65
C ASN A 94 6.63 -3.33 -13.89
N LEU A 95 7.07 -4.35 -13.13
CA LEU A 95 6.20 -5.14 -12.26
C LEU A 95 5.92 -4.36 -10.99
N VAL A 96 4.65 -4.20 -10.69
CA VAL A 96 4.15 -3.40 -9.57
C VAL A 96 3.13 -4.19 -8.77
N PHE A 97 3.21 -4.13 -7.45
CA PHE A 97 2.12 -4.52 -6.56
C PHE A 97 1.36 -3.26 -6.14
N ARG A 98 0.05 -3.27 -6.34
CA ARG A 98 -0.88 -2.22 -5.91
C ARG A 98 -1.76 -2.76 -4.80
N PRO A 99 -1.67 -2.21 -3.57
CA PRO A 99 -2.63 -2.50 -2.52
C PRO A 99 -4.06 -2.10 -2.93
N ALA A 100 -5.08 -2.67 -2.29
CA ALA A 100 -6.41 -2.08 -2.35
C ALA A 100 -6.40 -0.72 -1.62
N ALA A 101 -7.26 0.20 -2.05
CA ALA A 101 -7.36 1.52 -1.44
C ALA A 101 -7.66 1.41 0.06
N ASP A 102 -7.04 2.28 0.84
CA ASP A 102 -7.21 2.42 2.30
C ASP A 102 -7.01 1.08 3.05
N ALA A 103 -6.18 0.16 2.52
CA ALA A 103 -6.01 -1.16 3.09
C ALA A 103 -4.57 -1.47 3.45
N ASN A 104 -4.34 -1.79 4.72
CA ASN A 104 -3.03 -2.00 5.30
C ASN A 104 -2.95 -3.28 6.16
N GLY A 105 -1.75 -3.67 6.54
CA GLY A 105 -1.50 -4.81 7.43
C GLY A 105 -0.12 -5.42 7.26
N ALA A 106 0.36 -6.07 8.32
CA ALA A 106 1.52 -6.95 8.26
C ALA A 106 1.13 -8.24 7.54
N SER A 107 2.00 -8.72 6.63
CA SER A 107 1.69 -9.83 5.73
C SER A 107 0.35 -9.62 5.02
N TYR A 108 0.14 -8.41 4.54
CA TYR A 108 -1.10 -7.96 3.91
C TYR A 108 -1.51 -8.88 2.77
N ASP A 109 -0.54 -9.28 1.95
CA ASP A 109 -0.76 -10.21 0.84
C ASP A 109 0.48 -11.05 0.55
N THR A 110 0.30 -12.11 -0.23
CA THR A 110 1.38 -12.97 -0.70
C THR A 110 1.10 -13.44 -2.11
N PHE A 111 2.16 -13.68 -2.87
CA PHE A 111 2.12 -14.45 -4.10
C PHE A 111 3.33 -15.37 -4.17
N THR A 112 3.23 -16.43 -4.95
CA THR A 112 4.36 -17.34 -5.16
C THR A 112 4.87 -17.23 -6.59
N PHE A 113 6.16 -17.50 -6.74
CA PHE A 113 6.87 -17.39 -8.01
C PHE A 113 7.91 -18.50 -8.13
N SER A 114 8.29 -18.82 -9.37
CA SER A 114 9.49 -19.57 -9.72
C SER A 114 10.42 -18.69 -10.55
N VAL A 115 11.68 -19.11 -10.70
CA VAL A 115 12.70 -18.39 -11.46
C VAL A 115 13.28 -19.31 -12.53
N ASN A 116 13.72 -18.75 -13.65
CA ASN A 116 14.29 -19.47 -14.80
C ASN A 116 15.63 -18.83 -15.19
N ASP A 117 16.61 -19.67 -15.57
CA ASP A 117 17.96 -19.31 -16.00
C ASP A 117 18.13 -19.20 -17.53
N GLY A 118 17.02 -19.31 -18.27
CA GLY A 118 16.99 -19.39 -19.74
C GLY A 118 16.99 -20.84 -20.27
N THR A 119 17.12 -21.83 -19.39
CA THR A 119 17.19 -23.25 -19.75
C THR A 119 16.22 -24.10 -18.92
N THR A 120 16.14 -23.82 -17.60
CA THR A 120 15.41 -24.64 -16.63
C THR A 120 14.78 -23.77 -15.56
N ASP A 121 13.57 -24.13 -15.11
CA ASP A 121 12.92 -23.51 -13.98
C ASP A 121 13.49 -24.01 -12.65
N SER A 122 13.39 -23.18 -11.61
CA SER A 122 13.69 -23.59 -10.24
C SER A 122 12.81 -24.78 -9.82
N ALA A 123 13.38 -25.70 -9.04
CA ALA A 123 12.69 -26.91 -8.62
C ALA A 123 11.58 -26.65 -7.58
N SER A 124 11.52 -25.45 -7.01
CA SER A 124 10.57 -25.02 -5.97
C SER A 124 10.00 -23.66 -6.29
N ASN A 125 8.80 -23.42 -5.79
CA ASN A 125 8.21 -22.09 -5.77
C ASN A 125 8.64 -21.37 -4.49
N TYR A 126 8.74 -20.05 -4.57
CA TYR A 126 9.13 -19.14 -3.49
C TYR A 126 8.00 -18.15 -3.21
N THR A 127 7.98 -17.62 -2.01
CA THR A 127 6.93 -16.71 -1.56
C THR A 127 7.44 -15.28 -1.48
N MET A 128 6.73 -14.38 -2.14
CA MET A 128 6.85 -12.95 -1.91
C MET A 128 5.74 -12.53 -0.96
N THR A 129 6.12 -11.97 0.19
CA THR A 129 5.21 -11.38 1.16
C THR A 129 5.22 -9.87 1.01
N VAL A 130 4.05 -9.25 1.00
CA VAL A 130 3.91 -7.80 0.97
C VAL A 130 3.32 -7.32 2.29
N ASN A 131 4.04 -6.42 2.96
CA ASN A 131 3.52 -5.63 4.07
C ASN A 131 3.02 -4.29 3.53
N VAL A 132 1.89 -3.84 4.04
CA VAL A 132 1.36 -2.51 3.74
C VAL A 132 1.22 -1.74 5.06
N THR A 133 1.90 -0.60 5.15
CA THR A 133 1.84 0.26 6.34
C THR A 133 0.70 1.26 6.20
N ALA A 134 -0.02 1.49 7.30
CA ALA A 134 -1.04 2.53 7.38
C ALA A 134 -0.44 3.93 7.17
N VAL A 135 -1.21 4.78 6.50
CA VAL A 135 -0.95 6.22 6.34
C VAL A 135 -2.25 6.93 6.68
N ASN A 136 -2.19 7.95 7.53
CA ASN A 136 -3.39 8.68 7.92
C ASN A 136 -4.06 9.34 6.71
N ASP A 137 -5.32 9.07 6.52
CA ASP A 137 -6.19 9.68 5.53
C ASP A 137 -6.95 10.86 6.14
N ALA A 138 -7.33 11.82 5.31
CA ALA A 138 -8.09 12.96 5.79
C ALA A 138 -9.56 12.58 6.02
N PRO A 139 -10.16 13.03 7.14
CA PRO A 139 -11.56 12.76 7.43
C PRO A 139 -12.49 13.42 6.42
N THR A 140 -13.70 12.91 6.32
CA THR A 140 -14.76 13.49 5.51
C THR A 140 -15.92 13.97 6.40
N ALA A 141 -16.67 14.95 5.88
CA ALA A 141 -17.89 15.43 6.52
C ALA A 141 -19.04 15.45 5.49
N SER A 142 -20.26 15.40 5.97
CA SER A 142 -21.45 15.50 5.15
C SER A 142 -22.32 16.70 5.54
N ASP A 143 -22.99 17.27 4.55
CA ASP A 143 -23.98 18.31 4.77
C ASP A 143 -25.12 17.82 5.66
N ASN A 144 -25.60 18.69 6.54
CA ASN A 144 -26.72 18.39 7.41
C ASN A 144 -27.69 19.57 7.50
N THR A 145 -28.92 19.29 7.88
CA THR A 145 -29.97 20.28 8.14
C THR A 145 -30.55 20.05 9.52
N VAL A 146 -30.40 21.04 10.38
CA VAL A 146 -30.99 21.05 11.72
C VAL A 146 -32.21 22.00 11.75
N THR A 147 -33.15 21.72 12.64
CA THR A 147 -34.36 22.53 12.78
C THR A 147 -34.50 23.00 14.22
N THR A 148 -34.79 24.27 14.37
CA THR A 148 -35.24 24.85 15.64
C THR A 148 -36.43 25.73 15.41
N THR A 149 -37.13 26.17 16.45
CA THR A 149 -38.20 27.14 16.37
C THR A 149 -37.65 28.55 16.58
N GLU A 150 -38.36 29.57 16.12
CA GLU A 150 -38.02 30.96 16.43
C GLU A 150 -37.90 31.14 17.93
N ASP A 151 -37.03 32.06 18.37
CA ASP A 151 -36.72 32.39 19.77
C ASP A 151 -36.08 31.22 20.60
N ASN A 152 -35.89 30.02 19.99
CA ASN A 152 -35.22 28.93 20.66
C ASN A 152 -33.84 28.67 20.02
N ASN A 153 -32.85 28.46 20.87
CA ASN A 153 -31.51 28.11 20.45
C ASN A 153 -31.45 26.64 20.03
N HIS A 154 -30.63 26.33 18.97
CA HIS A 154 -30.20 24.98 18.69
C HIS A 154 -28.79 24.76 19.25
N THR A 155 -28.61 23.70 20.04
CA THR A 155 -27.30 23.27 20.55
C THR A 155 -26.81 22.11 19.74
N PHE A 156 -25.61 22.21 19.15
CA PHE A 156 -25.06 21.20 18.27
C PHE A 156 -24.53 19.96 19.02
N ALA A 157 -24.64 18.83 18.38
CA ALA A 157 -23.98 17.59 18.76
C ALA A 157 -22.90 17.24 17.72
N ALA A 158 -21.84 16.52 18.11
CA ALA A 158 -20.78 16.12 17.20
C ALA A 158 -21.31 15.30 16.00
N SER A 159 -22.32 14.46 16.22
CA SER A 159 -22.97 13.67 15.16
C SER A 159 -23.65 14.50 14.06
N GLU A 160 -23.92 15.79 14.30
CA GLU A 160 -24.56 16.66 13.33
C GLU A 160 -23.58 17.21 12.27
N PHE A 161 -22.28 17.01 12.49
CA PHE A 161 -21.21 17.41 11.56
C PHE A 161 -20.87 16.32 10.54
N GLY A 162 -21.51 15.15 10.63
CA GLY A 162 -21.39 14.09 9.64
C GLY A 162 -19.96 13.58 9.41
N PHE A 163 -19.12 13.64 10.48
CA PHE A 163 -17.72 13.19 10.44
C PHE A 163 -17.65 11.68 10.17
N THR A 164 -16.78 11.29 9.25
CA THR A 164 -16.35 9.92 9.06
C THR A 164 -14.87 9.89 8.69
N ASP A 165 -14.19 8.89 9.18
CA ASP A 165 -12.78 8.66 8.94
C ASP A 165 -12.54 7.20 8.58
N VAL A 166 -11.66 6.93 7.57
CA VAL A 166 -11.42 5.57 7.06
C VAL A 166 -10.47 4.79 7.96
N ASP A 167 -9.53 5.47 8.63
CA ASP A 167 -8.61 4.88 9.61
C ASP A 167 -9.29 4.58 10.93
N GLY A 168 -10.49 5.12 11.13
CA GLY A 168 -11.27 4.99 12.35
C GLY A 168 -10.87 5.99 13.42
N ASP A 169 -10.19 7.08 13.03
CA ASP A 169 -9.80 8.15 13.92
C ASP A 169 -11.00 8.96 14.38
N SER A 170 -10.85 9.66 15.46
CA SER A 170 -11.93 10.40 16.11
C SER A 170 -11.85 11.87 15.77
N LEU A 171 -13.01 12.52 15.60
CA LEU A 171 -13.09 13.97 15.44
C LEU A 171 -12.30 14.68 16.54
N ASP A 172 -11.25 15.42 16.17
CA ASP A 172 -10.53 16.31 17.05
C ASP A 172 -11.24 17.65 17.17
N HIS A 173 -11.50 18.32 16.05
CA HIS A 173 -12.18 19.61 16.05
C HIS A 173 -12.96 19.87 14.75
N VAL A 174 -13.84 20.86 14.82
CA VAL A 174 -14.54 21.47 13.69
C VAL A 174 -14.01 22.88 13.52
N THR A 175 -13.63 23.27 12.30
CA THR A 175 -13.30 24.66 11.96
C THR A 175 -14.50 25.32 11.30
N ILE A 176 -14.92 26.47 11.77
CA ILE A 176 -16.01 27.25 11.16
C ILE A 176 -15.46 28.08 10.01
N GLU A 177 -15.76 27.71 8.77
CA GLU A 177 -15.24 28.37 7.56
C GLU A 177 -16.01 29.66 7.23
N THR A 178 -17.33 29.59 7.33
CA THR A 178 -18.19 30.77 7.10
C THR A 178 -19.21 30.89 8.21
N LEU A 179 -19.68 32.11 8.45
CA LEU A 179 -20.72 32.37 9.44
C LEU A 179 -22.10 32.45 8.79
N PRO A 180 -23.19 32.14 9.52
CA PRO A 180 -24.54 32.26 9.01
C PRO A 180 -24.90 33.73 8.74
N SER A 181 -25.59 33.97 7.63
CA SER A 181 -26.08 35.32 7.24
C SER A 181 -27.21 35.82 8.15
N ASN A 182 -27.95 34.90 8.75
CA ASN A 182 -29.01 35.19 9.70
C ASN A 182 -28.85 34.36 10.96
N GLY A 183 -29.11 34.94 12.14
CA GLY A 183 -28.82 34.33 13.44
C GLY A 183 -27.37 34.52 13.82
N THR A 184 -26.93 33.83 14.85
CA THR A 184 -25.56 33.96 15.42
C THR A 184 -25.11 32.61 15.93
N LEU A 185 -23.87 32.18 15.59
CA LEU A 185 -23.18 31.10 16.25
C LEU A 185 -22.49 31.61 17.52
N LEU A 186 -22.68 30.89 18.60
CA LEU A 186 -22.10 31.19 19.92
C LEU A 186 -21.39 29.95 20.44
N LEU A 187 -20.18 30.11 20.95
CA LEU A 187 -19.46 29.10 21.72
C LEU A 187 -19.40 29.54 23.18
N SER A 188 -20.00 28.79 24.09
CA SER A 188 -20.11 29.14 25.50
C SER A 188 -20.62 30.56 25.72
N GLY A 189 -21.56 31.01 24.90
CA GLY A 189 -22.18 32.35 24.97
C GLY A 189 -21.42 33.47 24.25
N SER A 190 -20.19 33.27 23.78
CA SER A 190 -19.41 34.25 23.01
C SER A 190 -19.61 34.01 21.49
N ALA A 191 -19.65 35.07 20.68
CA ALA A 191 -19.79 34.95 19.24
C ALA A 191 -18.57 34.25 18.63
N VAL A 192 -18.84 33.30 17.73
CA VAL A 192 -17.85 32.58 16.94
C VAL A 192 -17.44 33.45 15.75
N SER A 193 -16.17 33.34 15.34
CA SER A 193 -15.61 33.95 14.13
C SER A 193 -15.29 32.90 13.08
N ALA A 194 -15.24 33.28 11.82
CA ALA A 194 -14.71 32.41 10.79
C ALA A 194 -13.22 32.12 11.06
N GLY A 195 -12.82 30.85 10.92
CA GLY A 195 -11.51 30.32 11.28
C GLY A 195 -11.42 29.80 12.73
N ASP A 196 -12.47 29.96 13.57
CA ASP A 196 -12.44 29.39 14.92
C ASP A 196 -12.51 27.86 14.88
N GLN A 197 -11.63 27.24 15.66
CA GLN A 197 -11.59 25.79 15.86
C GLN A 197 -12.34 25.44 17.16
N ILE A 198 -13.24 24.49 17.03
CA ILE A 198 -14.09 24.02 18.13
C ILE A 198 -13.79 22.56 18.36
N SER A 199 -13.08 22.24 19.46
CA SER A 199 -12.76 20.85 19.77
C SER A 199 -14.03 20.01 19.94
N ALA A 200 -13.94 18.71 19.61
CA ALA A 200 -15.06 17.78 19.73
C ALA A 200 -15.72 17.83 21.11
N ALA A 201 -14.93 17.97 22.19
CA ALA A 201 -15.42 18.06 23.54
C ALA A 201 -16.25 19.35 23.81
N ASN A 202 -16.05 20.40 23.00
CA ASN A 202 -16.70 21.69 23.15
C ASN A 202 -17.90 21.88 22.20
N ILE A 203 -18.15 20.99 21.29
CA ILE A 203 -19.27 21.08 20.32
C ILE A 203 -20.61 21.22 21.06
N THR A 204 -20.79 20.57 22.19
CA THR A 204 -22.02 20.69 23.00
C THR A 204 -22.23 22.09 23.61
N ASN A 205 -21.22 22.95 23.52
CA ASN A 205 -21.33 24.37 23.93
C ASN A 205 -21.52 25.31 22.71
N LEU A 206 -21.50 24.73 21.48
CA LEU A 206 -21.80 25.46 20.24
C LEU A 206 -23.32 25.57 20.07
N VAL A 207 -23.80 26.79 19.90
CA VAL A 207 -25.21 27.09 19.82
C VAL A 207 -25.48 28.02 18.65
N PHE A 208 -26.51 27.69 17.85
CA PHE A 208 -27.10 28.63 16.91
C PHE A 208 -28.28 29.36 17.59
N ARG A 209 -28.24 30.68 17.58
CA ARG A 209 -29.30 31.53 18.10
C ARG A 209 -29.97 32.27 16.95
N PRO A 210 -31.27 32.00 16.62
CA PRO A 210 -32.04 32.79 15.69
C PRO A 210 -32.16 34.25 16.14
N ALA A 211 -32.41 35.18 15.20
CA ALA A 211 -32.84 36.51 15.58
C ALA A 211 -34.29 36.46 16.12
N ALA A 212 -34.64 37.36 17.01
CA ALA A 212 -35.97 37.37 17.64
C ALA A 212 -37.10 37.43 16.62
N ASN A 213 -38.14 36.60 16.79
CA ASN A 213 -39.33 36.50 15.92
C ASN A 213 -39.00 36.23 14.44
N ALA A 214 -37.84 35.63 14.14
CA ALA A 214 -37.40 35.38 12.78
C ALA A 214 -37.42 33.88 12.49
N ASN A 215 -38.10 33.52 11.38
CA ASN A 215 -38.23 32.15 10.94
C ASN A 215 -38.07 32.05 9.42
N GLY A 216 -37.93 30.82 8.87
CA GLY A 216 -37.83 30.54 7.45
C GLY A 216 -37.15 29.21 7.16
N SER A 217 -37.44 28.65 5.99
CA SER A 217 -36.66 27.48 5.49
C SER A 217 -35.32 27.97 4.96
N GLY A 218 -34.23 27.28 5.29
CA GLY A 218 -32.87 27.72 4.96
C GLY A 218 -32.50 29.07 5.55
N TYR A 219 -33.00 29.33 6.78
CA TYR A 219 -32.88 30.60 7.45
C TYR A 219 -31.45 31.09 7.62
N GLY A 220 -30.56 30.20 7.97
CA GLY A 220 -29.11 30.47 8.09
C GLY A 220 -28.31 29.22 7.76
N SER A 221 -27.19 29.39 7.09
CA SER A 221 -26.24 28.34 6.81
C SER A 221 -24.82 28.81 7.11
N PHE A 222 -23.98 27.92 7.55
CA PHE A 222 -22.56 28.12 7.69
C PHE A 222 -21.81 26.90 7.11
N THR A 223 -20.58 27.07 6.72
CA THR A 223 -19.74 26.01 6.27
C THR A 223 -18.66 25.70 7.32
N PHE A 224 -18.23 24.46 7.34
CA PHE A 224 -17.24 23.96 8.28
C PHE A 224 -16.35 22.93 7.62
N SER A 225 -15.17 22.71 8.17
CA SER A 225 -14.32 21.56 7.92
C SER A 225 -14.13 20.77 9.21
N VAL A 226 -13.72 19.52 9.08
CA VAL A 226 -13.48 18.60 10.20
C VAL A 226 -12.02 18.17 10.20
N ASN A 227 -11.50 17.79 11.33
CA ASN A 227 -10.15 17.28 11.52
C ASN A 227 -10.18 16.13 12.55
N ASP A 228 -9.38 15.13 12.33
CA ASP A 228 -9.06 13.96 13.17
C ASP A 228 -7.86 14.18 14.08
#